data_88564889941cdb2597244846a16d4c1c
#
_entry.id   88564889941cdb2597244846a16d4c1c
#
_cell.length_a   1.000
_cell.length_b   1.000
_cell.length_c   1.000
_cell.angle_alpha   90.00
_cell.angle_beta   90.00
_cell.angle_gamma   90.00
#
_symmetry.space_group_name_H-M   'P 1'
#
loop_
_entity.id
_entity.type
_entity.pdbx_description
1 polymer ?
#
loop_
_entity_poly.entity_id
_entity_poly.type
_entity_poly.pdbx_seq_one_letter_code
_entity_poly.pdbx_strand_id
1 'polypeptide(L)'
;MDTKKISVCILVKNAQNTLAQCLESLREFGEIVLLDNNSTDKTLQIAQEFNTAYKNLRIEKSEFIGFGALKNLCVSYAKNEWILSIDSDEVLENEALSEIKALDLKQNCVVALGRKNLYDGEWIKACGWYPDFVWRIFNKNFTGFNDNFVHESVKIPQNAEKIYLKNALKHYAVNSMESIITKMNRY
;
A
#
# COMPACT_ATOMS: atom_id res chain seq x y z
N MET A 1 -9.60 -14.69 6.19
CA MET A 1 -8.79 -13.95 7.18
C MET A 1 -9.60 -12.78 7.76
N ASP A 2 -9.49 -12.51 9.06
CA ASP A 2 -10.16 -11.37 9.68
C ASP A 2 -9.36 -10.09 9.42
N THR A 3 -9.96 -9.11 8.72
CA THR A 3 -9.32 -7.82 8.41
C THR A 3 -8.94 -7.03 9.67
N LYS A 4 -9.59 -7.30 10.82
CA LYS A 4 -9.25 -6.67 12.10
C LYS A 4 -7.89 -7.12 12.66
N LYS A 5 -7.35 -8.24 12.14
CA LYS A 5 -6.02 -8.77 12.49
C LYS A 5 -4.93 -8.40 11.48
N ILE A 6 -5.23 -7.48 10.57
CA ILE A 6 -4.29 -6.94 9.58
C ILE A 6 -4.04 -5.47 9.92
N SER A 7 -2.78 -5.06 9.96
CA SER A 7 -2.38 -3.65 9.95
C SER A 7 -2.06 -3.22 8.53
N VAL A 8 -2.71 -2.16 8.06
CA VAL A 8 -2.38 -1.54 6.78
C VAL A 8 -1.26 -0.53 7.00
N CYS A 9 -0.20 -0.61 6.20
CA CYS A 9 0.93 0.32 6.23
C CYS A 9 0.96 1.17 4.96
N ILE A 10 0.92 2.50 5.14
CA ILE A 10 0.89 3.47 4.03
C ILE A 10 2.04 4.46 4.24
N LEU A 11 2.93 4.57 3.25
CA LEU A 11 3.89 5.67 3.16
C LEU A 11 3.29 6.80 2.34
N VAL A 12 3.36 8.03 2.85
CA VAL A 12 2.71 9.17 2.19
C VAL A 12 3.62 10.40 2.14
N LYS A 13 3.55 11.11 1.01
CA LYS A 13 4.09 12.46 0.83
C LYS A 13 3.29 13.21 -0.22
N ASN A 14 2.63 14.30 0.15
CA ASN A 14 1.89 15.18 -0.76
C ASN A 14 0.88 14.41 -1.62
N ALA A 15 -0.05 13.68 -0.98
CA ALA A 15 -1.04 12.81 -1.62
C ALA A 15 -2.48 13.33 -1.47
N GLN A 16 -2.69 14.64 -1.37
CA GLN A 16 -4.02 15.23 -1.15
C GLN A 16 -5.07 14.83 -2.20
N ASN A 17 -4.66 14.45 -3.41
CA ASN A 17 -5.57 14.12 -4.51
C ASN A 17 -6.03 12.66 -4.49
N THR A 18 -5.31 11.76 -3.82
CA THR A 18 -5.55 10.31 -3.89
C THR A 18 -5.84 9.69 -2.52
N LEU A 19 -5.30 10.27 -1.44
CA LEU A 19 -5.33 9.67 -0.10
C LEU A 19 -6.75 9.41 0.42
N ALA A 20 -7.71 10.28 0.15
CA ALA A 20 -9.08 10.11 0.64
C ALA A 20 -9.72 8.80 0.12
N GLN A 21 -9.58 8.52 -1.18
CA GLN A 21 -10.10 7.29 -1.78
C GLN A 21 -9.33 6.06 -1.32
N CYS A 22 -8.01 6.17 -1.17
CA CYS A 22 -7.16 5.12 -0.62
C CYS A 22 -7.66 4.72 0.78
N LEU A 23 -7.75 5.66 1.71
CA LEU A 23 -8.18 5.42 3.09
C LEU A 23 -9.62 4.85 3.16
N GLU A 24 -10.55 5.39 2.38
CA GLU A 24 -11.93 4.92 2.36
C GLU A 24 -12.03 3.44 1.97
N SER A 25 -11.21 2.97 1.03
CA SER A 25 -11.15 1.56 0.63
C SER A 25 -10.62 0.63 1.74
N LEU A 26 -9.99 1.20 2.76
CA LEU A 26 -9.32 0.47 3.86
C LEU A 26 -10.06 0.57 5.20
N ARG A 27 -11.21 1.22 5.25
CA ARG A 27 -11.97 1.50 6.49
C ARG A 27 -12.32 0.27 7.32
N GLU A 28 -12.42 -0.90 6.70
CA GLU A 28 -12.77 -2.15 7.37
C GLU A 28 -11.59 -2.83 8.10
N PHE A 29 -10.36 -2.38 7.87
CA PHE A 29 -9.19 -2.94 8.54
C PHE A 29 -9.11 -2.50 10.01
N GLY A 30 -8.45 -3.31 10.83
CA GLY A 30 -8.36 -3.06 12.27
C GLY A 30 -7.44 -1.90 12.64
N GLU A 31 -6.42 -1.68 11.83
CA GLU A 31 -5.43 -0.62 12.02
C GLU A 31 -4.89 -0.14 10.66
N ILE A 32 -4.72 1.17 10.55
CA ILE A 32 -3.98 1.82 9.47
C ILE A 32 -2.85 2.62 10.10
N VAL A 33 -1.61 2.33 9.72
CA VAL A 33 -0.43 3.11 10.06
C VAL A 33 -0.05 3.95 8.84
N LEU A 34 -0.16 5.25 8.96
CA LEU A 34 0.22 6.21 7.92
C LEU A 34 1.52 6.88 8.33
N LEU A 35 2.60 6.63 7.59
CA LEU A 35 3.89 7.25 7.81
C LEU A 35 4.06 8.44 6.85
N ASP A 36 3.98 9.65 7.39
CA ASP A 36 4.13 10.89 6.63
C ASP A 36 5.60 11.28 6.49
N ASN A 37 6.01 11.45 5.25
CA ASN A 37 7.36 11.91 4.91
C ASN A 37 7.35 13.43 4.60
N ASN A 38 6.97 14.24 5.59
CA ASN A 38 6.96 15.71 5.53
C ASN A 38 6.06 16.26 4.41
N SER A 39 4.77 15.90 4.43
CA SER A 39 3.77 16.50 3.54
C SER A 39 3.54 17.98 3.87
N THR A 40 3.39 18.78 2.82
CA THR A 40 3.17 20.25 2.91
C THR A 40 1.81 20.68 2.35
N ASP A 41 1.05 19.75 1.82
CA ASP A 41 -0.30 19.93 1.28
C ASP A 41 -1.37 19.49 2.29
N LYS A 42 -2.60 19.24 1.84
CA LYS A 42 -3.73 18.84 2.69
C LYS A 42 -3.71 17.36 3.12
N THR A 43 -2.64 16.61 2.84
CA THR A 43 -2.52 15.17 3.15
C THR A 43 -2.85 14.85 4.61
N LEU A 44 -2.23 15.56 5.55
CA LEU A 44 -2.44 15.32 6.98
C LEU A 44 -3.83 15.72 7.45
N GLN A 45 -4.43 16.76 6.88
CA GLN A 45 -5.81 17.16 7.17
C GLN A 45 -6.77 16.04 6.77
N ILE A 46 -6.64 15.49 5.55
CA ILE A 46 -7.46 14.37 5.05
C ILE A 46 -7.33 13.15 5.97
N ALA A 47 -6.11 12.82 6.39
CA ALA A 47 -5.87 11.70 7.30
C ALA A 47 -6.56 11.90 8.67
N GLN A 48 -6.54 13.12 9.22
CA GLN A 48 -7.21 13.45 10.48
C GLN A 48 -8.73 13.40 10.38
N GLU A 49 -9.30 13.91 9.28
CA GLU A 49 -10.75 13.82 9.01
C GLU A 49 -11.21 12.37 8.94
N PHE A 50 -10.48 11.51 8.22
CA PHE A 50 -10.75 10.08 8.17
C PHE A 50 -10.68 9.44 9.57
N ASN A 51 -9.64 9.74 10.35
CA ASN A 51 -9.47 9.17 11.69
C ASN A 51 -10.57 9.62 12.66
N THR A 52 -11.12 10.81 12.49
CA THR A 52 -12.25 11.29 13.29
C THR A 52 -13.49 10.40 13.09
N ALA A 53 -13.71 9.94 11.85
CA ALA A 53 -14.86 9.10 11.49
C ALA A 53 -14.66 7.62 11.91
N TYR A 54 -13.48 7.04 11.67
CA TYR A 54 -13.26 5.59 11.78
C TYR A 54 -12.42 5.15 12.98
N LYS A 55 -11.59 6.03 13.54
CA LYS A 55 -10.75 5.82 14.75
C LYS A 55 -9.79 4.62 14.68
N ASN A 56 -9.38 4.25 13.47
CA ASN A 56 -8.49 3.12 13.22
C ASN A 56 -7.17 3.53 12.55
N LEU A 57 -6.91 4.83 12.41
CA LEU A 57 -5.72 5.36 11.76
C LEU A 57 -4.76 5.94 12.80
N ARG A 58 -3.49 5.59 12.66
CA ARG A 58 -2.36 6.17 13.41
C ARG A 58 -1.45 6.91 12.44
N ILE A 59 -1.08 8.15 12.77
CA ILE A 59 -0.20 8.98 11.96
C ILE A 59 1.16 9.06 12.65
N GLU A 60 2.20 8.66 11.94
CA GLU A 60 3.62 8.79 12.33
C GLU A 60 4.35 9.66 11.32
N LYS A 61 5.50 10.20 11.70
CA LYS A 61 6.32 11.06 10.83
C LYS A 61 7.74 10.55 10.76
N SER A 62 8.38 10.73 9.61
CA SER A 62 9.79 10.42 9.43
C SER A 62 10.41 11.31 8.34
N GLU A 63 11.68 11.62 8.49
CA GLU A 63 12.50 12.10 7.38
C GLU A 63 12.71 11.02 6.33
N PHE A 64 13.08 11.43 5.12
CA PHE A 64 13.34 10.47 4.05
C PHE A 64 14.68 9.74 4.30
N ILE A 65 14.60 8.43 4.48
CA ILE A 65 15.74 7.54 4.72
C ILE A 65 15.85 6.40 3.67
N GLY A 66 15.19 6.57 2.52
CA GLY A 66 15.02 5.54 1.49
C GLY A 66 13.69 4.79 1.62
N PHE A 67 13.11 4.38 0.49
CA PHE A 67 11.77 3.81 0.49
C PHE A 67 11.69 2.47 1.23
N GLY A 68 12.66 1.57 1.04
CA GLY A 68 12.68 0.28 1.75
C GLY A 68 12.78 0.46 3.26
N ALA A 69 13.67 1.34 3.74
CA ALA A 69 13.81 1.65 5.15
C ALA A 69 12.55 2.31 5.73
N LEU A 70 11.91 3.24 5.00
CA LEU A 70 10.65 3.87 5.43
C LEU A 70 9.50 2.87 5.50
N LYS A 71 9.37 1.95 4.53
CA LYS A 71 8.34 0.90 4.58
C LYS A 71 8.56 -0.04 5.76
N ASN A 72 9.80 -0.45 6.03
CA ASN A 72 10.12 -1.24 7.22
C ASN A 72 9.85 -0.48 8.53
N LEU A 73 10.15 0.81 8.58
CA LEU A 73 9.82 1.66 9.73
C LEU A 73 8.30 1.75 9.93
N CYS A 74 7.52 1.94 8.87
CA CYS A 74 6.05 1.93 8.93
C CYS A 74 5.53 0.59 9.48
N VAL A 75 6.06 -0.53 8.99
CA VAL A 75 5.73 -1.89 9.48
C VAL A 75 6.07 -2.06 10.95
N SER A 76 7.15 -1.45 11.46
CA SER A 76 7.53 -1.56 12.86
C SER A 76 6.52 -0.94 13.84
N TYR A 77 5.75 0.06 13.38
CA TYR A 77 4.67 0.68 14.17
C TYR A 77 3.38 -0.15 14.20
N ALA A 78 3.22 -1.11 13.30
CA ALA A 78 2.02 -1.94 13.21
C ALA A 78 1.84 -2.82 14.46
N LYS A 79 0.61 -2.91 14.99
CA LYS A 79 0.26 -3.76 16.13
C LYS A 79 0.13 -5.23 15.75
N ASN A 80 -0.49 -5.49 14.58
CA ASN A 80 -0.72 -6.84 14.12
C ASN A 80 0.53 -7.43 13.44
N GLU A 81 0.60 -8.76 13.39
CA GLU A 81 1.67 -9.47 12.68
C GLU A 81 1.46 -9.47 11.16
N TRP A 82 0.21 -9.50 10.72
CA TRP A 82 -0.14 -9.45 9.31
C TRP A 82 -0.18 -8.02 8.82
N ILE A 83 0.56 -7.78 7.77
CA ILE A 83 0.72 -6.47 7.14
C ILE A 83 0.09 -6.49 5.75
N LEU A 84 -0.67 -5.45 5.43
CA LEU A 84 -1.04 -5.08 4.08
C LEU A 84 -0.34 -3.75 3.74
N SER A 85 0.62 -3.76 2.85
CA SER A 85 1.27 -2.53 2.39
C SER A 85 0.56 -1.97 1.16
N ILE A 86 0.10 -0.73 1.25
CA ILE A 86 -0.62 -0.01 0.17
C ILE A 86 0.09 1.32 -0.07
N ASP A 87 0.18 1.74 -1.31
CA ASP A 87 0.68 3.07 -1.66
C ASP A 87 -0.48 4.08 -1.63
N SER A 88 -0.22 5.35 -1.32
CA SER A 88 -1.25 6.37 -1.12
C SER A 88 -2.04 6.76 -2.39
N ASP A 89 -1.63 6.26 -3.54
CA ASP A 89 -2.28 6.37 -4.84
C ASP A 89 -2.92 5.03 -5.31
N GLU A 90 -3.05 4.07 -4.39
CA GLU A 90 -3.72 2.78 -4.63
C GLU A 90 -5.06 2.72 -3.90
N VAL A 91 -6.05 2.09 -4.53
CA VAL A 91 -7.40 1.86 -3.96
C VAL A 91 -7.71 0.36 -4.02
N LEU A 92 -8.02 -0.24 -2.88
CA LEU A 92 -8.40 -1.64 -2.78
C LEU A 92 -9.83 -1.83 -3.29
N GLU A 93 -10.03 -2.68 -4.30
CA GLU A 93 -11.37 -3.01 -4.81
C GLU A 93 -12.12 -3.94 -3.84
N ASN A 94 -13.46 -3.86 -3.83
CA ASN A 94 -14.30 -4.68 -2.96
C ASN A 94 -14.11 -6.18 -3.20
N GLU A 95 -13.87 -6.58 -4.44
CA GLU A 95 -13.57 -7.95 -4.84
C GLU A 95 -12.26 -8.42 -4.20
N ALA A 96 -11.21 -7.59 -4.23
CA ALA A 96 -9.94 -7.90 -3.58
C ALA A 96 -10.10 -8.00 -2.05
N LEU A 97 -10.89 -7.11 -1.44
CA LEU A 97 -11.22 -7.19 -0.02
C LEU A 97 -11.93 -8.52 0.32
N SER A 98 -12.84 -8.96 -0.53
CA SER A 98 -13.55 -10.24 -0.36
C SER A 98 -12.60 -11.43 -0.48
N GLU A 99 -11.67 -11.41 -1.44
CA GLU A 99 -10.63 -12.44 -1.56
C GLU A 99 -9.71 -12.46 -0.33
N ILE A 100 -9.29 -11.29 0.19
CA ILE A 100 -8.48 -11.19 1.41
C ILE A 100 -9.21 -11.81 2.60
N LYS A 101 -10.51 -11.53 2.76
CA LYS A 101 -11.33 -12.12 3.84
C LYS A 101 -11.41 -13.65 3.74
N ALA A 102 -11.38 -14.20 2.54
CA ALA A 102 -11.44 -15.65 2.30
C ALA A 102 -10.09 -16.38 2.51
N LEU A 103 -8.97 -15.64 2.67
CA LEU A 103 -7.67 -16.25 2.86
C LEU A 103 -7.56 -16.98 4.20
N ASP A 104 -6.95 -18.16 4.15
CA ASP A 104 -6.42 -18.88 5.32
C ASP A 104 -4.90 -18.91 5.19
N LEU A 105 -4.20 -18.07 5.96
CA LEU A 105 -2.77 -17.82 5.80
C LEU A 105 -1.96 -18.51 6.88
N LYS A 106 -0.98 -19.29 6.46
CA LYS A 106 0.12 -19.75 7.32
C LYS A 106 1.18 -18.65 7.42
N GLN A 107 1.94 -18.65 8.50
CA GLN A 107 2.94 -17.61 8.79
C GLN A 107 3.93 -17.36 7.64
N ASN A 108 4.27 -18.39 6.85
CA ASN A 108 5.18 -18.29 5.71
C ASN A 108 4.52 -17.89 4.39
N CYS A 109 3.23 -17.54 4.41
CA CYS A 109 2.55 -17.04 3.21
C CYS A 109 2.97 -15.61 2.88
N VAL A 110 3.14 -15.35 1.58
CA VAL A 110 3.21 -13.99 1.01
C VAL A 110 2.21 -13.88 -0.12
N VAL A 111 1.46 -12.77 -0.16
CA VAL A 111 0.36 -12.60 -1.09
C VAL A 111 0.63 -11.45 -2.04
N ALA A 112 0.54 -11.73 -3.33
CA ALA A 112 0.58 -10.72 -4.38
C ALA A 112 -0.85 -10.34 -4.78
N LEU A 113 -1.08 -9.05 -4.94
CA LEU A 113 -2.32 -8.48 -5.46
C LEU A 113 -2.12 -8.07 -6.92
N GLY A 114 -3.07 -8.42 -7.78
CA GLY A 114 -3.12 -7.86 -9.12
C GLY A 114 -3.28 -6.35 -9.06
N ARG A 115 -2.63 -5.61 -9.96
CA ARG A 115 -2.69 -4.15 -9.98
C ARG A 115 -3.18 -3.66 -11.33
N LYS A 116 -4.20 -2.81 -11.32
CA LYS A 116 -4.75 -2.11 -12.48
C LYS A 116 -4.14 -0.72 -12.54
N ASN A 117 -3.14 -0.55 -13.37
CA ASN A 117 -2.52 0.75 -13.59
C ASN A 117 -3.45 1.62 -14.44
N LEU A 118 -3.86 2.76 -13.89
CA LEU A 118 -4.75 3.71 -14.54
C LEU A 118 -3.97 4.91 -15.08
N TYR A 119 -4.32 5.33 -16.28
CA TYR A 119 -3.91 6.59 -16.87
C TYR A 119 -5.17 7.39 -17.21
N ASP A 120 -5.31 8.57 -16.65
CA ASP A 120 -6.51 9.42 -16.81
C ASP A 120 -7.84 8.66 -16.57
N GLY A 121 -7.83 7.79 -15.54
CA GLY A 121 -8.96 6.95 -15.18
C GLY A 121 -9.15 5.67 -16.01
N GLU A 122 -8.43 5.50 -17.12
CA GLU A 122 -8.55 4.33 -18.01
C GLU A 122 -7.52 3.25 -17.66
N TRP A 123 -7.97 2.00 -17.58
CA TRP A 123 -7.09 0.86 -17.31
C TRP A 123 -6.22 0.51 -18.51
N ILE A 124 -4.90 0.61 -18.35
CA ILE A 124 -3.91 0.23 -19.37
C ILE A 124 -3.64 -1.26 -19.31
N LYS A 125 -3.95 -1.96 -20.42
CA LYS A 125 -3.75 -3.41 -20.57
C LYS A 125 -2.61 -3.78 -21.52
N ALA A 126 -1.91 -2.79 -22.06
CA ALA A 126 -0.86 -2.97 -23.08
C ALA A 126 0.52 -2.58 -22.54
N CYS A 127 1.56 -2.76 -23.36
CA CYS A 127 2.92 -2.30 -23.10
C CYS A 127 3.56 -2.79 -21.79
N GLY A 128 3.23 -4.02 -21.35
CA GLY A 128 3.78 -4.59 -20.13
C GLY A 128 3.15 -4.10 -18.81
N TRP A 129 2.07 -3.29 -18.88
CA TRP A 129 1.36 -2.78 -17.70
C TRP A 129 0.35 -3.77 -17.13
N TYR A 130 0.12 -4.88 -17.82
CA TYR A 130 -0.75 -5.96 -17.39
C TYR A 130 -0.29 -7.31 -17.97
N PRO A 131 -0.33 -8.43 -17.23
CA PRO A 131 -0.64 -8.50 -15.79
C PRO A 131 0.49 -7.91 -14.92
N ASP A 132 0.11 -7.17 -13.88
CA ASP A 132 1.02 -6.60 -12.92
C ASP A 132 0.65 -7.11 -11.51
N PHE A 133 1.56 -7.83 -10.85
CA PHE A 133 1.36 -8.36 -9.51
C PHE A 133 2.38 -7.77 -8.55
N VAL A 134 1.89 -7.23 -7.45
CA VAL A 134 2.74 -6.63 -6.40
C VAL A 134 2.55 -7.36 -5.08
N TRP A 135 3.66 -7.71 -4.41
CA TRP A 135 3.63 -8.35 -3.10
C TRP A 135 3.19 -7.35 -2.05
N ARG A 136 2.02 -7.57 -1.45
CA ARG A 136 1.38 -6.59 -0.57
C ARG A 136 1.03 -7.14 0.82
N ILE A 137 0.74 -8.47 0.96
CA ILE A 137 0.38 -9.05 2.26
C ILE A 137 1.45 -10.02 2.69
N PHE A 138 1.92 -9.88 3.93
CA PHE A 138 2.93 -10.74 4.53
C PHE A 138 2.87 -10.69 6.06
N ASN A 139 3.43 -11.71 6.73
CA ASN A 139 3.65 -11.68 8.17
C ASN A 139 5.00 -10.97 8.46
N LYS A 140 4.98 -9.92 9.29
CA LYS A 140 6.18 -9.11 9.61
C LYS A 140 7.25 -9.87 10.38
N ASN A 141 6.88 -10.99 11.05
CA ASN A 141 7.82 -11.87 11.73
C ASN A 141 8.49 -12.88 10.77
N PHE A 142 7.97 -13.03 9.55
CA PHE A 142 8.52 -13.92 8.53
C PHE A 142 9.37 -13.18 7.51
N THR A 143 8.91 -11.99 7.05
CA THR A 143 9.61 -11.20 6.04
C THR A 143 9.32 -9.70 6.17
N GLY A 144 9.98 -8.89 5.35
CA GLY A 144 9.82 -7.45 5.27
C GLY A 144 10.32 -6.92 3.93
N PHE A 145 10.46 -5.61 3.82
CA PHE A 145 11.00 -4.99 2.61
C PHE A 145 12.52 -5.14 2.53
N ASN A 146 13.05 -5.17 1.30
CA ASN A 146 14.49 -4.98 1.08
C ASN A 146 14.89 -3.53 1.48
N ASP A 147 16.20 -3.30 1.63
CA ASP A 147 16.72 -1.99 2.04
C ASP A 147 17.05 -1.08 0.85
N ASN A 148 16.45 -1.34 -0.31
CA ASN A 148 16.68 -0.54 -1.51
C ASN A 148 16.22 0.91 -1.28
N PHE A 149 17.07 1.84 -1.69
CA PHE A 149 16.76 3.27 -1.58
C PHE A 149 15.58 3.66 -2.49
N VAL A 150 15.52 3.06 -3.69
CA VAL A 150 14.42 3.10 -4.65
C VAL A 150 14.12 1.68 -5.15
N HIS A 151 12.92 1.44 -5.69
CA HIS A 151 12.48 0.13 -6.18
C HIS A 151 12.47 -0.94 -5.07
N GLU A 152 11.96 -0.56 -3.92
CA GLU A 152 11.77 -1.46 -2.79
C GLU A 152 10.73 -2.54 -3.13
N SER A 153 10.92 -3.71 -2.56
CA SER A 153 10.01 -4.84 -2.68
C SER A 153 10.02 -5.69 -1.42
N VAL A 154 8.93 -6.42 -1.20
CA VAL A 154 8.90 -7.44 -0.14
C VAL A 154 9.87 -8.56 -0.50
N LYS A 155 10.78 -8.92 0.41
CA LYS A 155 11.68 -10.06 0.27
C LYS A 155 10.87 -11.35 0.26
N ILE A 156 11.17 -12.26 -0.66
CA ILE A 156 10.48 -13.54 -0.78
C ILE A 156 11.44 -14.65 -0.37
N PRO A 157 11.37 -15.15 0.88
CA PRO A 157 12.20 -16.27 1.32
C PRO A 157 11.97 -17.52 0.48
N GLN A 158 12.95 -18.41 0.39
CA GLN A 158 12.85 -19.64 -0.41
C GLN A 158 11.71 -20.57 0.02
N ASN A 159 11.41 -20.60 1.32
CA ASN A 159 10.32 -21.39 1.90
C ASN A 159 8.97 -20.63 1.95
N ALA A 160 8.85 -19.50 1.26
CA ALA A 160 7.59 -18.75 1.21
C ALA A 160 6.55 -19.46 0.36
N GLU A 161 5.34 -19.57 0.89
CA GLU A 161 4.14 -19.98 0.15
C GLU A 161 3.57 -18.73 -0.57
N LYS A 162 3.58 -18.76 -1.91
CA LYS A 162 3.19 -17.63 -2.76
C LYS A 162 1.73 -17.74 -3.17
N ILE A 163 0.92 -16.73 -2.84
CA ILE A 163 -0.48 -16.66 -3.18
C ILE A 163 -0.70 -15.46 -4.10
N TYR A 164 -1.53 -15.61 -5.14
CA TYR A 164 -1.85 -14.55 -6.09
C TYR A 164 -3.35 -14.29 -6.08
N LEU A 165 -3.75 -13.08 -5.71
CA LEU A 165 -5.11 -12.59 -5.82
C LEU A 165 -5.28 -11.87 -7.16
N LYS A 166 -6.29 -12.27 -7.93
CA LYS A 166 -6.52 -11.74 -9.28
C LYS A 166 -7.20 -10.38 -9.26
N ASN A 167 -8.08 -10.17 -8.27
CA ASN A 167 -8.77 -8.91 -8.10
C ASN A 167 -7.87 -7.90 -7.40
N ALA A 168 -8.08 -6.63 -7.69
CA ALA A 168 -6.93 -5.77 -7.85
C ALA A 168 -6.95 -4.55 -6.94
N LEU A 169 -5.77 -3.98 -6.87
CA LEU A 169 -5.57 -2.57 -6.55
C LEU A 169 -5.77 -1.74 -7.81
N LYS A 170 -6.59 -0.69 -7.74
CA LYS A 170 -6.54 0.41 -8.70
C LYS A 170 -5.37 1.32 -8.33
N HIS A 171 -4.47 1.53 -9.26
CA HIS A 171 -3.31 2.39 -9.06
C HIS A 171 -3.43 3.62 -9.97
N TYR A 172 -3.61 4.76 -9.36
CA TYR A 172 -3.70 6.06 -10.03
C TYR A 172 -2.30 6.59 -10.35
N ALA A 173 -1.57 5.83 -11.16
CA ALA A 173 -0.14 6.04 -11.43
C ALA A 173 0.15 7.40 -12.02
N VAL A 174 -0.74 7.89 -12.90
CA VAL A 174 -0.53 9.09 -13.69
C VAL A 174 -1.85 9.74 -14.03
N ASN A 175 -2.01 11.00 -13.64
CA ASN A 175 -3.19 11.80 -13.97
C ASN A 175 -2.95 12.78 -15.15
N SER A 176 -1.70 12.92 -15.64
CA SER A 176 -1.35 13.76 -16.79
C SER A 176 0.06 13.47 -17.31
N MET A 177 0.34 13.80 -18.57
CA MET A 177 1.70 13.72 -19.15
C MET A 177 2.72 14.56 -18.37
N GLU A 178 2.30 15.68 -17.81
CA GLU A 178 3.13 16.56 -16.99
C GLU A 178 3.60 15.87 -15.69
N SER A 179 2.74 15.02 -15.10
CA SER A 179 3.10 14.22 -13.93
C SER A 179 4.08 13.09 -14.27
N ILE A 180 4.06 12.54 -15.48
CA ILE A 180 5.08 11.58 -15.96
C ILE A 180 6.44 12.28 -16.03
N ILE A 181 6.51 13.43 -16.71
CA ILE A 181 7.76 14.17 -16.88
C ILE A 181 8.34 14.57 -15.52
N THR A 182 7.49 15.01 -14.60
CA THR A 182 7.92 15.36 -13.23
C THR A 182 8.43 14.15 -12.45
N LYS A 183 7.80 12.98 -12.58
CA LYS A 183 8.29 11.73 -11.97
C LYS A 183 9.61 11.28 -12.60
N MET A 184 9.74 11.34 -13.94
CA MET A 184 10.99 10.97 -14.64
C MET A 184 12.18 11.85 -14.26
N ASN A 185 11.96 13.14 -13.96
CA ASN A 185 13.02 14.06 -13.54
C ASN A 185 13.44 13.92 -12.06
N ARG A 186 12.74 13.07 -11.28
CA ARG A 186 13.07 12.83 -9.87
C ARG A 186 13.95 11.59 -9.64
N TYR A 187 14.13 10.79 -10.67
CA TYR A 187 14.91 9.54 -10.65
C TYR A 187 15.96 9.51 -11.76
#